data_726faecf5f5738b8754418c13c27b57a
#
_entry.id   726faecf5f5738b8754418c13c27b57a
#
_cell.length_a   1.000
_cell.length_b   1.000
_cell.length_c   1.000
_cell.angle_alpha   90.00
_cell.angle_beta   90.00
_cell.angle_gamma   90.00
#
_symmetry.space_group_name_H-M   'P 1'
#
loop_
_entity.id
_entity.type
_entity.pdbx_description
1 polymer ?
#
loop_
_entity_poly.entity_id
_entity_poly.type
_entity_poly.pdbx_seq_one_letter_code
_entity_poly.pdbx_strand_id
1 'polypeptide(L)' 'MQRQIYRMRDVCGITGLKPSTIYKLIREKSFPKAIHLTARSTGWPSDVVDSWVNSRIEEAAK' A
#
# COMPACT_ATOMS: atom_id res chain seq x y z
N MET A 1 -20.46 5.36 -4.20
CA MET A 1 -19.04 5.56 -4.36
C MET A 1 -18.30 4.25 -4.40
N GLN A 2 -17.36 4.11 -5.31
CA GLN A 2 -16.66 2.85 -5.48
C GLN A 2 -15.25 2.95 -4.98
N ARG A 3 -14.91 2.05 -4.07
CA ARG A 3 -13.57 1.93 -3.54
C ARG A 3 -12.91 0.72 -4.17
N GLN A 4 -11.74 0.92 -4.72
CA GLN A 4 -10.98 -0.18 -5.28
C GLN A 4 -10.10 -0.81 -4.21
N ILE A 5 -9.76 -2.06 -4.44
CA ILE A 5 -8.84 -2.79 -3.58
C ILE A 5 -7.58 -3.06 -4.39
N TYR A 6 -6.45 -2.67 -3.86
CA TYR A 6 -5.15 -2.96 -4.47
C TYR A 6 -4.59 -4.23 -3.84
N ARG A 7 -4.09 -5.12 -4.69
CA ARG A 7 -3.40 -6.31 -4.25
C ARG A 7 -1.89 -6.03 -4.24
N MET A 8 -1.11 -6.98 -3.74
CA MET A 8 0.34 -6.79 -3.68
C MET A 8 0.92 -6.38 -5.03
N ARG A 9 0.48 -7.03 -6.11
CA ARG A 9 0.94 -6.70 -7.46
C ARG A 9 0.67 -5.24 -7.80
N ASP A 10 -0.51 -4.76 -7.47
CA ASP A 10 -0.89 -3.38 -7.76
C ASP A 10 -0.04 -2.40 -6.96
N VAL A 11 0.15 -2.68 -5.69
CA VAL A 11 0.96 -1.82 -4.82
C VAL A 11 2.40 -1.76 -5.31
N CYS A 12 2.96 -2.89 -5.69
CA CYS A 12 4.31 -2.92 -6.25
C CYS A 12 4.42 -2.11 -7.53
N GLY A 13 3.41 -2.19 -8.38
CA GLY A 13 3.37 -1.41 -9.62
C GLY A 13 3.28 0.09 -9.36
N ILE A 14 2.44 0.48 -8.41
CA ILE A 14 2.23 1.90 -8.07
C ILE A 14 3.48 2.50 -7.42
N THR A 15 4.09 1.76 -6.50
CA THR A 15 5.22 2.28 -5.71
C THR A 15 6.58 2.00 -6.34
N GLY A 16 6.65 1.02 -7.24
CA GLY A 16 7.92 0.59 -7.78
C GLY A 16 8.77 -0.23 -6.81
N LEU A 17 8.17 -0.66 -5.70
CA LEU A 17 8.90 -1.41 -4.69
C LEU A 17 8.64 -2.91 -4.84
N LYS A 18 9.55 -3.71 -4.32
CA LYS A 18 9.42 -5.16 -4.32
C LYS A 18 8.53 -5.61 -3.16
N PRO A 19 7.89 -6.79 -3.27
CA PRO A 19 7.07 -7.31 -2.17
C PRO A 19 7.85 -7.39 -0.86
N SER A 20 9.11 -7.80 -0.89
CA SER A 20 9.91 -7.89 0.33
C SER A 20 10.09 -6.53 0.99
N THR A 21 10.23 -5.48 0.18
CA THR A 21 10.35 -4.11 0.70
C THR A 21 9.03 -3.66 1.32
N ILE A 22 7.91 -3.99 0.67
CA ILE A 22 6.58 -3.66 1.22
C ILE A 22 6.39 -4.32 2.58
N TYR A 23 6.72 -5.61 2.70
CA TYR A 23 6.59 -6.32 3.97
C TYR A 23 7.49 -5.73 5.05
N LYS A 24 8.70 -5.34 4.68
CA LYS A 24 9.62 -4.69 5.61
C LYS A 24 9.03 -3.37 6.12
N LEU A 25 8.48 -2.56 5.23
CA LEU A 25 7.87 -1.30 5.61
C LEU A 25 6.66 -1.49 6.51
N ILE A 26 5.88 -2.53 6.27
CA ILE A 26 4.75 -2.85 7.15
C ILE A 26 5.24 -3.19 8.55
N ARG A 27 6.30 -4.01 8.65
CA ARG A 27 6.89 -4.36 9.94
C ARG A 27 7.39 -3.13 10.68
N GLU A 28 7.94 -2.18 9.95
CA GLU A 28 8.47 -0.93 10.53
C GLU A 28 7.39 0.10 10.76
N LYS A 29 6.15 -0.24 10.46
CA LYS A 29 4.99 0.64 10.60
C LYS A 29 5.09 1.88 9.71
N SER A 30 5.84 1.76 8.62
CA SER A 30 6.01 2.82 7.64
C SER A 30 5.08 2.68 6.45
N PHE A 31 4.34 1.57 6.36
CA PHE A 31 3.37 1.33 5.30
C PHE A 31 2.13 0.71 5.92
N PRO A 32 0.93 1.06 5.44
CA PRO A 32 -0.32 0.53 5.99
C PRO A 32 -0.39 -0.99 5.88
N LYS A 33 -0.99 -1.61 6.88
CA LYS A 33 -1.22 -3.05 6.85
C LYS A 33 -2.30 -3.39 5.84
N ALA A 34 -2.14 -4.53 5.18
CA ALA A 34 -3.19 -5.07 4.34
C ALA A 34 -4.36 -5.53 5.20
N ILE A 35 -5.56 -5.43 4.66
CA ILE A 35 -6.74 -5.98 5.33
C ILE A 35 -7.07 -7.34 4.72
N HIS A 36 -7.72 -8.18 5.50
CA HIS A 36 -8.19 -9.47 5.01
C HIS A 36 -9.52 -9.28 4.29
N LEU A 37 -9.55 -9.66 3.02
CA LEU A 37 -10.80 -9.65 2.26
C LEU A 37 -11.55 -10.95 2.50
N THR A 38 -10.78 -12.03 2.57
CA THR A 38 -11.27 -13.36 2.94
C THR A 38 -10.18 -14.00 3.77
N ALA A 39 -10.39 -15.23 4.21
CA ALA A 39 -9.40 -15.97 4.98
C ALA A 39 -8.07 -16.12 4.22
N ARG A 40 -8.12 -16.09 2.89
CA ARG A 40 -6.94 -16.35 2.06
C ARG A 40 -6.53 -15.17 1.18
N SER A 41 -7.28 -14.08 1.23
CA SER A 41 -7.03 -12.94 0.35
C SER A 41 -6.86 -11.69 1.17
N THR A 42 -5.81 -10.94 0.87
CA THR A 42 -5.55 -9.66 1.51
C THR A 42 -5.40 -8.59 0.45
N GLY A 43 -5.59 -7.36 0.85
CA GLY A 43 -5.43 -6.23 -0.04
C GLY A 43 -5.47 -4.93 0.74
N TRP A 44 -5.34 -3.84 0.04
CA TRP A 44 -5.38 -2.50 0.63
C TRP A 44 -6.48 -1.69 -0.02
N PRO A 45 -7.25 -0.91 0.77
CA PRO A 45 -8.15 0.06 0.15
C PRO A 45 -7.33 1.05 -0.67
N SER A 46 -7.82 1.39 -1.85
CA SER A 46 -7.07 2.24 -2.77
C SER A 46 -6.76 3.61 -2.17
N ASP A 47 -7.72 4.18 -1.44
CA ASP A 47 -7.53 5.49 -0.83
C ASP A 47 -6.41 5.49 0.21
N VAL A 48 -6.22 4.39 0.93
CA VAL A 48 -5.15 4.27 1.92
C VAL A 48 -3.79 4.27 1.24
N VAL A 49 -3.66 3.50 0.17
CA VAL A 49 -2.40 3.43 -0.58
C VAL A 49 -2.12 4.77 -1.26
N ASP A 50 -3.14 5.36 -1.85
CA ASP A 50 -2.99 6.65 -2.53
C ASP A 50 -2.53 7.74 -1.56
N SER A 51 -3.10 7.74 -0.35
CA SER A 51 -2.69 8.70 0.69
C SER A 51 -1.24 8.51 1.09
N TRP A 52 -0.81 7.26 1.20
CA TRP A 52 0.58 6.96 1.55
C TRP A 52 1.54 7.49 0.48
N VAL A 53 1.21 7.23 -0.78
CA VAL A 53 2.03 7.70 -1.90
C VAL A 53 2.09 9.23 -1.91
N ASN A 54 0.96 9.88 -1.73
CA ASN A 54 0.90 11.34 -1.70
C ASN A 54 1.74 11.91 -0.57
N SER A 55 1.73 11.27 0.60
CA SER A 55 2.56 11.69 1.74
C SER A 55 4.04 11.65 1.38
N ARG A 56 4.46 10.60 0.68
CA ARG A 56 5.86 10.46 0.28
C ARG A 56 6.25 11.52 -0.72
N ILE A 57 5.36 11.82 -1.65
CA ILE A 57 5.60 12.87 -2.64
C ILE A 57 5.76 14.22 -1.95
N GLU A 58 4.89 14.53 -1.00
CA GLU A 58 4.96 15.79 -0.27
C GLU A 58 6.25 15.91 0.54
N GLU A 59 6.67 14.83 1.18
CA GLU A 59 7.93 14.83 1.93
C GLU A 59 9.11 15.07 1.01
N ALA A 60 9.10 14.47 -0.17
CA ALA A 60 10.19 14.62 -1.12
C ALA A 60 10.25 16.02 -1.71
N ALA A 61 9.12 16.72 -1.74
CA ALA A 61 9.04 18.07 -2.31
C ALA A 61 9.54 19.16 -1.36
N LYS A 62 9.73 18.84 -0.10
CA LYS A 62 10.20 19.82 0.90
C LYS A 62 11.70 20.06 0.82
#